data_efee5658062894d266cf566de84eb974
#
_entry.id   efee5658062894d266cf566de84eb974
#
_cell.length_a   1.000
_cell.length_b   1.000
_cell.length_c   1.000
_cell.angle_alpha   90.00
_cell.angle_beta   90.00
_cell.angle_gamma   90.00
#
_symmetry.space_group_name_H-M   'P 1'
#
loop_
_entity.id
_entity.type
_entity.pdbx_description
1 polymer ?
#
loop_
_entity_poly.entity_id
_entity_poly.type
_entity_poly.pdbx_seq_one_letter_code
_entity_poly.pdbx_strand_id
1 'polypeptide(L)'
;MKIYDISQEVFGCQVYPGDPMPEKKELKSMEKGEVYNLTAFSMCAHNGTHIDAPCHFIKDGKPVDEMSLEAFIGMAYVVEHSGVVTDNDATEIIEKAKKHNAEAAKRILIKGDVEISLEAAKVFASSNILLLGNEPQSVGPQNAPMAVHLALLSADVILLEGIRLAEVSEGIYFLNAAPLNLAGADGSPCRAILIDADR
;
A
#
# COMPACT_ATOMS: atom_id res chain seq x y z
N MET A 1 -2.60 -18.44 15.25
CA MET A 1 -2.55 -17.07 14.69
C MET A 1 -1.11 -16.72 14.34
N LYS A 2 -0.82 -16.41 13.09
CA LYS A 2 0.50 -15.94 12.62
C LYS A 2 0.37 -14.51 12.10
N ILE A 3 1.33 -13.67 12.43
CA ILE A 3 1.38 -12.27 11.95
C ILE A 3 2.56 -12.16 10.99
N TYR A 4 2.30 -11.60 9.80
CA TYR A 4 3.30 -11.25 8.82
C TYR A 4 3.43 -9.74 8.78
N ASP A 5 4.63 -9.23 9.03
CA ASP A 5 4.98 -7.85 8.76
C ASP A 5 5.29 -7.73 7.26
N ILE A 6 4.44 -7.02 6.54
CA ILE A 6 4.58 -6.81 5.11
C ILE A 6 5.08 -5.40 4.77
N SER A 7 5.69 -4.71 5.74
CA SER A 7 6.24 -3.38 5.55
C SER A 7 7.76 -3.37 5.38
N GLN A 8 8.27 -2.32 4.77
CA GLN A 8 9.69 -2.03 4.69
C GLN A 8 10.20 -1.37 5.97
N GLU A 9 11.48 -1.56 6.30
CA GLU A 9 12.16 -0.76 7.32
C GLU A 9 12.35 0.67 6.77
N VAL A 10 12.00 1.69 7.55
CA VAL A 10 11.86 3.08 7.07
C VAL A 10 13.18 3.66 6.54
N PHE A 11 14.29 3.49 7.26
CA PHE A 11 15.55 4.15 6.90
C PHE A 11 16.34 3.42 5.82
N GLY A 12 15.99 2.16 5.53
CA GLY A 12 16.54 1.36 4.43
C GLY A 12 15.52 1.05 3.34
N CYS A 13 14.39 1.75 3.32
CA CYS A 13 13.32 1.48 2.37
C CYS A 13 13.68 1.90 0.93
N GLN A 14 12.90 1.38 -0.01
CA GLN A 14 12.89 1.90 -1.37
C GLN A 14 12.25 3.29 -1.41
N VAL A 15 12.80 4.14 -2.25
CA VAL A 15 12.32 5.51 -2.46
C VAL A 15 12.09 5.71 -3.95
N TYR A 16 10.99 6.38 -4.29
CA TYR A 16 10.71 6.70 -5.69
C TYR A 16 11.81 7.61 -6.25
N PRO A 17 12.25 7.42 -7.51
CA PRO A 17 13.33 8.22 -8.09
C PRO A 17 13.02 9.72 -8.07
N GLY A 18 13.86 10.47 -7.37
CA GLY A 18 13.74 11.93 -7.21
C GLY A 18 13.21 12.37 -5.84
N ASP A 19 12.64 11.48 -5.06
CA ASP A 19 12.19 11.80 -3.72
C ASP A 19 13.35 11.79 -2.71
N PRO A 20 13.29 12.60 -1.65
CA PRO A 20 14.28 12.59 -0.59
C PRO A 20 14.24 11.29 0.21
N MET A 21 15.42 10.79 0.57
CA MET A 21 15.58 9.64 1.45
C MET A 21 15.10 9.96 2.87
N PRO A 22 14.57 8.97 3.61
CA PRO A 22 14.30 9.13 5.03
C PRO A 22 15.59 9.44 5.82
N GLU A 23 15.51 10.39 6.74
CA GLU A 23 16.62 10.78 7.59
C GLU A 23 16.33 10.53 9.07
N LYS A 24 17.30 9.96 9.79
CA LYS A 24 17.26 9.74 11.22
C LYS A 24 18.21 10.71 11.92
N LYS A 25 17.71 11.40 12.94
CA LYS A 25 18.52 12.31 13.77
C LYS A 25 18.43 11.91 15.24
N GLU A 26 19.57 11.54 15.84
CA GLU A 26 19.69 11.37 17.27
C GLU A 26 19.71 12.75 17.94
N LEU A 27 18.70 13.06 18.74
CA LEU A 27 18.61 14.32 19.49
C LEU A 27 19.21 14.20 20.89
N LYS A 28 19.05 13.02 21.55
CA LYS A 28 19.61 12.66 22.84
C LYS A 28 20.01 11.20 22.84
N SER A 29 21.06 10.87 23.60
CA SER A 29 21.57 9.52 23.72
C SER A 29 22.07 9.22 25.13
N MET A 30 21.60 8.13 25.70
CA MET A 30 22.10 7.63 27.00
C MET A 30 23.58 7.26 26.94
N GLU A 31 24.06 6.80 25.80
CA GLU A 31 25.48 6.51 25.55
C GLU A 31 26.36 7.77 25.64
N LYS A 32 25.74 8.96 25.40
CA LYS A 32 26.38 10.29 25.48
C LYS A 32 26.12 10.99 26.82
N GLY A 33 25.57 10.27 27.81
CA GLY A 33 25.34 10.79 29.16
C GLY A 33 23.98 11.46 29.38
N GLU A 34 23.07 11.41 28.42
CA GLU A 34 21.70 11.90 28.60
C GLU A 34 20.85 10.91 29.43
N VAL A 35 19.74 11.40 29.98
CA VAL A 35 18.84 10.58 30.83
C VAL A 35 17.99 9.60 30.01
N TYR A 36 17.77 9.88 28.72
CA TYR A 36 16.96 9.07 27.80
C TYR A 36 17.45 9.23 26.35
N ASN A 37 17.03 8.29 25.50
CA ASN A 37 17.25 8.39 24.06
C ASN A 37 16.08 9.13 23.41
N LEU A 38 16.38 10.03 22.47
CA LEU A 38 15.38 10.78 21.68
C LEU A 38 15.80 10.81 20.22
N THR A 39 14.94 10.28 19.37
CA THR A 39 15.15 10.26 17.92
C THR A 39 14.09 11.12 17.24
N ALA A 40 14.52 12.01 16.35
CA ALA A 40 13.67 12.61 15.34
C ALA A 40 13.93 11.94 13.99
N PHE A 41 12.95 11.98 13.10
CA PHE A 41 13.13 11.55 11.72
C PHE A 41 12.30 12.42 10.77
N SER A 42 12.70 12.45 9.52
CA SER A 42 11.95 13.04 8.42
C SER A 42 11.89 12.06 7.25
N MET A 43 10.78 12.05 6.53
CA MET A 43 10.57 11.23 5.33
C MET A 43 9.48 11.83 4.46
N CYS A 44 9.43 11.47 3.18
CA CYS A 44 8.27 11.70 2.35
C CYS A 44 7.13 10.75 2.74
N ALA A 45 5.88 11.19 2.51
CA ALA A 45 4.69 10.37 2.72
C ALA A 45 4.72 9.06 1.92
N HIS A 46 5.39 9.08 0.77
CA HIS A 46 5.48 7.99 -0.20
C HIS A 46 6.78 7.17 -0.13
N ASN A 47 7.55 7.28 0.97
CA ASN A 47 8.72 6.42 1.18
C ASN A 47 8.35 5.05 1.76
N GLY A 48 8.95 3.99 1.21
CA GLY A 48 8.78 2.63 1.72
C GLY A 48 7.36 2.10 1.56
N THR A 49 6.81 1.46 2.60
CA THR A 49 5.42 0.99 2.59
C THR A 49 4.48 2.12 3.00
N HIS A 50 3.59 2.50 2.10
CA HIS A 50 2.76 3.68 2.27
C HIS A 50 1.39 3.53 1.60
N ILE A 51 0.51 4.46 1.93
CA ILE A 51 -0.82 4.65 1.35
C ILE A 51 -0.80 5.93 0.52
N ASP A 52 -1.40 5.88 -0.68
CA ASP A 52 -1.75 7.06 -1.45
C ASP A 52 -3.18 7.48 -1.17
N ALA A 53 -3.36 8.77 -0.89
CA ALA A 53 -4.67 9.39 -0.78
C ALA A 53 -5.11 9.99 -2.13
N PRO A 54 -6.43 10.15 -2.39
CA PRO A 54 -6.92 10.76 -3.62
C PRO A 54 -6.28 12.10 -3.98
N CYS A 55 -5.97 12.95 -3.00
CA CYS A 55 -5.36 14.26 -3.25
C CYS A 55 -3.91 14.18 -3.76
N HIS A 56 -3.29 13.00 -3.78
CA HIS A 56 -1.97 12.83 -4.40
C HIS A 56 -1.96 13.17 -5.90
N PHE A 57 -2.98 12.75 -6.63
CA PHE A 57 -3.11 13.02 -8.07
C PHE A 57 -4.37 13.80 -8.44
N ILE A 58 -5.33 13.95 -7.53
CA ILE A 58 -6.62 14.59 -7.81
C ILE A 58 -6.67 15.92 -7.05
N LYS A 59 -6.70 17.05 -7.81
CA LYS A 59 -6.93 18.35 -7.20
C LYS A 59 -8.27 18.32 -6.45
N ASP A 60 -8.29 18.80 -5.23
CA ASP A 60 -9.46 18.75 -4.34
C ASP A 60 -9.90 17.31 -3.94
N GLY A 61 -9.04 16.29 -4.14
CA GLY A 61 -9.23 14.93 -3.65
C GLY A 61 -9.12 14.88 -2.13
N LYS A 62 -9.68 13.81 -1.51
CA LYS A 62 -9.60 13.61 -0.07
C LYS A 62 -8.16 13.40 0.39
N PRO A 63 -7.70 14.05 1.46
CA PRO A 63 -6.45 13.75 2.11
C PRO A 63 -6.56 12.46 2.96
N VAL A 64 -5.41 11.96 3.44
CA VAL A 64 -5.34 10.67 4.14
C VAL A 64 -6.17 10.61 5.43
N ASP A 65 -6.29 11.72 6.16
CA ASP A 65 -7.03 11.83 7.42
C ASP A 65 -8.57 11.85 7.23
N GLU A 66 -9.05 12.11 6.00
CA GLU A 66 -10.48 12.06 5.64
C GLU A 66 -10.91 10.72 5.04
N MET A 67 -9.98 9.76 4.90
CA MET A 67 -10.29 8.45 4.33
C MET A 67 -10.89 7.52 5.40
N SER A 68 -11.81 6.62 4.98
CA SER A 68 -12.40 5.65 5.90
C SER A 68 -11.38 4.58 6.32
N LEU A 69 -11.28 4.32 7.62
CA LEU A 69 -10.43 3.24 8.15
C LEU A 69 -10.85 1.84 7.65
N GLU A 70 -12.11 1.67 7.25
CA GLU A 70 -12.61 0.42 6.67
C GLU A 70 -11.87 0.04 5.38
N ALA A 71 -11.28 1.00 4.66
CA ALA A 71 -10.51 0.69 3.48
C ALA A 71 -9.19 -0.01 3.81
N PHE A 72 -8.56 0.35 4.93
CA PHE A 72 -7.23 -0.14 5.33
C PHE A 72 -7.27 -1.40 6.20
N ILE A 73 -8.42 -1.70 6.82
CA ILE A 73 -8.54 -2.76 7.82
C ILE A 73 -9.67 -3.71 7.42
N GLY A 74 -9.38 -5.00 7.33
CA GLY A 74 -10.36 -6.04 7.03
C GLY A 74 -9.78 -7.22 6.27
N MET A 75 -10.66 -8.12 5.84
CA MET A 75 -10.23 -9.27 5.04
C MET A 75 -9.64 -8.81 3.71
N ALA A 76 -8.52 -9.40 3.33
CA ALA A 76 -7.79 -9.14 2.09
C ALA A 76 -7.43 -10.46 1.40
N TYR A 77 -7.31 -10.42 0.09
CA TYR A 77 -6.87 -11.54 -0.72
C TYR A 77 -5.48 -11.25 -1.29
N VAL A 78 -4.52 -12.13 -1.00
CA VAL A 78 -3.18 -12.12 -1.59
C VAL A 78 -3.20 -13.02 -2.82
N VAL A 79 -2.75 -12.51 -3.96
CA VAL A 79 -2.60 -13.25 -5.22
C VAL A 79 -1.18 -13.12 -5.74
N GLU A 80 -0.65 -14.17 -6.34
CA GLU A 80 0.66 -14.13 -7.01
C GLU A 80 0.49 -13.76 -8.49
N HIS A 81 1.28 -12.79 -8.95
CA HIS A 81 1.38 -12.41 -10.36
C HIS A 81 2.79 -11.84 -10.63
N SER A 82 3.18 -11.81 -11.91
CA SER A 82 4.47 -11.21 -12.32
C SER A 82 4.35 -10.56 -13.69
N GLY A 83 5.06 -9.44 -13.86
CA GLY A 83 5.02 -8.67 -15.09
C GLY A 83 3.78 -7.76 -15.17
N VAL A 84 3.37 -7.42 -16.38
CA VAL A 84 2.23 -6.50 -16.59
C VAL A 84 0.92 -7.21 -16.29
N VAL A 85 0.13 -6.63 -15.37
CA VAL A 85 -1.25 -7.04 -15.11
C VAL A 85 -2.15 -6.45 -16.19
N THR A 86 -2.75 -7.31 -17.00
CA THR A 86 -3.69 -6.90 -18.06
C THR A 86 -5.12 -6.79 -17.53
N ASP A 87 -6.06 -6.31 -18.34
CA ASP A 87 -7.51 -6.30 -18.05
C ASP A 87 -8.07 -7.71 -17.80
N ASN A 88 -7.60 -8.71 -18.55
CA ASN A 88 -7.97 -10.10 -18.35
C ASN A 88 -7.45 -10.61 -16.99
N ASP A 89 -6.17 -10.35 -16.67
CA ASP A 89 -5.59 -10.74 -15.39
C ASP A 89 -6.34 -10.08 -14.21
N ALA A 90 -6.66 -8.79 -14.33
CA ALA A 90 -7.43 -8.08 -13.30
C ALA A 90 -8.82 -8.71 -13.08
N THR A 91 -9.49 -9.09 -14.17
CA THR A 91 -10.78 -9.78 -14.11
C THR A 91 -10.65 -11.13 -13.41
N GLU A 92 -9.68 -11.96 -13.81
CA GLU A 92 -9.43 -13.27 -13.20
C GLU A 92 -9.07 -13.16 -11.71
N ILE A 93 -8.23 -12.19 -11.34
CA ILE A 93 -7.85 -11.91 -9.94
C ILE A 93 -9.10 -11.58 -9.10
N ILE A 94 -9.95 -10.70 -9.59
CA ILE A 94 -11.18 -10.29 -8.87
C ILE A 94 -12.15 -11.47 -8.73
N GLU A 95 -12.37 -12.23 -9.80
CA GLU A 95 -13.25 -13.38 -9.77
C GLU A 95 -12.73 -14.47 -8.83
N LYS A 96 -11.42 -14.74 -8.86
CA LYS A 96 -10.76 -15.66 -7.96
C LYS A 96 -10.91 -15.23 -6.50
N ALA A 97 -10.66 -13.94 -6.20
CA ALA A 97 -10.84 -13.41 -4.86
C ALA A 97 -12.29 -13.54 -4.38
N LYS A 98 -13.28 -13.16 -5.21
CA LYS A 98 -14.72 -13.28 -4.89
C LYS A 98 -15.16 -14.73 -4.64
N LYS A 99 -14.62 -15.67 -5.40
CA LYS A 99 -14.91 -17.11 -5.22
C LYS A 99 -14.41 -17.63 -3.88
N HIS A 100 -13.29 -17.13 -3.40
CA HIS A 100 -12.73 -17.51 -2.10
C HIS A 100 -13.44 -16.80 -0.95
N ASN A 101 -13.60 -15.47 -1.04
CA ASN A 101 -14.29 -14.68 -0.02
C ASN A 101 -14.67 -13.30 -0.57
N ALA A 102 -15.95 -12.96 -0.59
CA ALA A 102 -16.44 -11.68 -1.12
C ALA A 102 -15.93 -10.44 -0.34
N GLU A 103 -15.72 -10.55 0.98
CA GLU A 103 -15.16 -9.46 1.77
C GLU A 103 -13.65 -9.29 1.52
N ALA A 104 -12.91 -10.39 1.37
CA ALA A 104 -11.49 -10.35 1.03
C ALA A 104 -11.25 -9.77 -0.38
N ALA A 105 -12.18 -9.97 -1.30
CA ALA A 105 -12.12 -9.40 -2.65
C ALA A 105 -12.21 -7.87 -2.68
N LYS A 106 -12.57 -7.22 -1.58
CA LYS A 106 -12.55 -5.75 -1.47
C LYS A 106 -11.15 -5.17 -1.28
N ARG A 107 -10.18 -5.98 -0.87
CA ARG A 107 -8.78 -5.58 -0.68
C ARG A 107 -7.89 -6.63 -1.32
N ILE A 108 -7.26 -6.28 -2.42
CA ILE A 108 -6.44 -7.18 -3.22
C ILE A 108 -4.98 -6.77 -3.07
N LEU A 109 -4.13 -7.72 -2.68
CA LEU A 109 -2.69 -7.53 -2.59
C LEU A 109 -2.01 -8.43 -3.63
N ILE A 110 -1.25 -7.83 -4.54
CA ILE A 110 -0.57 -8.56 -5.60
C ILE A 110 0.89 -8.77 -5.20
N LYS A 111 1.26 -10.04 -5.05
CA LYS A 111 2.62 -10.47 -4.75
C LYS A 111 3.39 -10.65 -6.06
N GLY A 112 4.57 -10.05 -6.12
CA GLY A 112 5.51 -10.15 -7.22
C GLY A 112 5.89 -8.79 -7.79
N ASP A 113 6.83 -8.81 -8.72
CA ASP A 113 7.23 -7.63 -9.49
C ASP A 113 6.21 -7.39 -10.59
N VAL A 114 5.27 -6.48 -10.33
CA VAL A 114 4.11 -6.22 -11.19
C VAL A 114 4.01 -4.76 -11.60
N GLU A 115 3.46 -4.53 -12.78
CA GLU A 115 3.05 -3.23 -13.28
C GLU A 115 1.58 -3.30 -13.69
N ILE A 116 0.75 -2.43 -13.13
CA ILE A 116 -0.67 -2.40 -13.48
C ILE A 116 -0.86 -1.61 -14.78
N SER A 117 -1.42 -2.24 -15.82
CA SER A 117 -1.79 -1.51 -17.04
C SER A 117 -2.97 -0.57 -16.79
N LEU A 118 -3.13 0.46 -17.63
CA LEU A 118 -4.29 1.35 -17.54
C LEU A 118 -5.62 0.61 -17.71
N GLU A 119 -5.63 -0.41 -18.57
CA GLU A 119 -6.81 -1.25 -18.80
C GLU A 119 -7.15 -2.07 -17.56
N ALA A 120 -6.16 -2.67 -16.90
CA ALA A 120 -6.35 -3.36 -15.63
C ALA A 120 -6.84 -2.41 -14.52
N ALA A 121 -6.26 -1.20 -14.45
CA ALA A 121 -6.68 -0.18 -13.49
C ALA A 121 -8.17 0.18 -13.64
N LYS A 122 -8.68 0.28 -14.87
CA LYS A 122 -10.11 0.51 -15.15
C LYS A 122 -10.99 -0.65 -14.70
N VAL A 123 -10.52 -1.90 -14.84
CA VAL A 123 -11.22 -3.09 -14.35
C VAL A 123 -11.30 -3.06 -12.83
N PHE A 124 -10.17 -2.83 -12.14
CA PHE A 124 -10.15 -2.70 -10.68
C PHE A 124 -11.06 -1.55 -10.21
N ALA A 125 -10.98 -0.37 -10.83
CA ALA A 125 -11.79 0.79 -10.51
C ALA A 125 -13.30 0.54 -10.62
N SER A 126 -13.73 -0.30 -11.57
CA SER A 126 -15.16 -0.63 -11.77
C SER A 126 -15.67 -1.78 -10.88
N SER A 127 -14.83 -2.39 -10.06
CA SER A 127 -15.13 -3.66 -9.39
C SER A 127 -15.51 -3.55 -7.91
N ASN A 128 -15.72 -2.35 -7.38
CA ASN A 128 -16.03 -2.07 -5.98
C ASN A 128 -14.97 -2.58 -4.99
N ILE A 129 -13.70 -2.62 -5.39
CA ILE A 129 -12.60 -2.84 -4.47
C ILE A 129 -12.33 -1.56 -3.68
N LEU A 130 -11.88 -1.71 -2.44
CA LEU A 130 -11.54 -0.60 -1.55
C LEU A 130 -10.04 -0.29 -1.59
N LEU A 131 -9.22 -1.34 -1.80
CA LEU A 131 -7.77 -1.22 -1.75
C LEU A 131 -7.12 -2.17 -2.75
N LEU A 132 -6.11 -1.65 -3.46
CA LEU A 132 -5.18 -2.41 -4.27
C LEU A 132 -3.77 -2.23 -3.70
N GLY A 133 -3.09 -3.32 -3.36
CA GLY A 133 -1.72 -3.30 -2.86
C GLY A 133 -0.76 -4.03 -3.78
N ASN A 134 0.49 -3.54 -3.86
CA ASN A 134 1.56 -4.13 -4.69
C ASN A 134 2.94 -3.99 -4.05
N GLU A 135 3.90 -4.85 -4.44
CA GLU A 135 5.26 -4.82 -3.91
C GLU A 135 6.14 -3.70 -4.51
N PRO A 136 6.01 -3.31 -5.80
CA PRO A 136 6.66 -2.12 -6.33
C PRO A 136 6.33 -0.84 -5.58
N GLN A 137 7.20 0.18 -5.71
CA GLN A 137 7.03 1.49 -5.07
C GLN A 137 5.99 2.37 -5.78
N SER A 138 5.42 1.90 -6.90
CA SER A 138 4.32 2.52 -7.63
C SER A 138 3.48 1.46 -8.33
N VAL A 139 2.16 1.63 -8.38
CA VAL A 139 1.24 0.69 -9.06
C VAL A 139 1.36 0.76 -10.58
N GLY A 140 1.70 1.90 -11.13
CA GLY A 140 1.77 2.11 -12.59
C GLY A 140 3.19 1.99 -13.15
N PRO A 141 3.31 2.14 -14.48
CA PRO A 141 4.61 2.14 -15.14
C PRO A 141 5.50 3.26 -14.61
N GLN A 142 6.77 2.96 -14.35
CA GLN A 142 7.71 3.87 -13.71
C GLN A 142 7.85 5.23 -14.44
N ASN A 143 7.72 5.25 -15.76
CA ASN A 143 7.89 6.47 -16.57
C ASN A 143 6.58 7.26 -16.75
N ALA A 144 5.40 6.67 -16.45
CA ALA A 144 4.09 7.29 -16.69
C ALA A 144 3.01 6.77 -15.71
N PRO A 145 3.21 6.85 -14.39
CA PRO A 145 2.30 6.27 -13.41
C PRO A 145 0.96 7.01 -13.32
N MET A 146 0.90 8.27 -13.71
CA MET A 146 -0.22 9.18 -13.46
C MET A 146 -1.57 8.64 -13.95
N ALA A 147 -1.65 8.05 -15.15
CA ALA A 147 -2.90 7.57 -15.69
C ALA A 147 -3.53 6.42 -14.89
N VAL A 148 -2.70 5.52 -14.37
CA VAL A 148 -3.10 4.39 -13.52
C VAL A 148 -3.59 4.90 -12.16
N HIS A 149 -2.83 5.79 -11.52
CA HIS A 149 -3.24 6.42 -10.25
C HIS A 149 -4.56 7.16 -10.39
N LEU A 150 -4.72 8.00 -11.42
CA LEU A 150 -5.96 8.72 -11.67
C LEU A 150 -7.16 7.77 -11.86
N ALA A 151 -6.98 6.66 -12.59
CA ALA A 151 -8.07 5.71 -12.81
C ALA A 151 -8.53 5.05 -11.51
N LEU A 152 -7.60 4.68 -10.62
CA LEU A 152 -7.89 4.00 -9.36
C LEU A 152 -8.40 5.00 -8.30
N LEU A 153 -7.67 6.08 -8.05
CA LEU A 153 -8.00 7.06 -7.02
C LEU A 153 -9.31 7.80 -7.31
N SER A 154 -9.65 8.05 -8.59
CA SER A 154 -10.95 8.65 -8.98
C SER A 154 -12.14 7.74 -8.71
N ALA A 155 -11.91 6.45 -8.53
CA ALA A 155 -12.92 5.46 -8.13
C ALA A 155 -12.91 5.15 -6.63
N ASP A 156 -12.24 5.98 -5.82
CA ASP A 156 -12.01 5.77 -4.38
C ASP A 156 -11.28 4.44 -4.06
N VAL A 157 -10.52 3.87 -5.01
CA VAL A 157 -9.64 2.73 -4.77
C VAL A 157 -8.33 3.22 -4.17
N ILE A 158 -8.06 2.84 -2.95
CA ILE A 158 -6.86 3.21 -2.21
C ILE A 158 -5.68 2.38 -2.68
N LEU A 159 -4.50 3.00 -2.76
CA LEU A 159 -3.27 2.31 -3.12
C LEU A 159 -2.41 2.06 -1.88
N LEU A 160 -1.94 0.82 -1.74
CA LEU A 160 -0.99 0.39 -0.71
C LEU A 160 0.28 -0.08 -1.43
N GLU A 161 1.28 0.78 -1.48
CA GLU A 161 2.47 0.57 -2.27
C GLU A 161 3.68 0.15 -1.43
N GLY A 162 4.63 -0.53 -2.07
CA GLY A 162 5.89 -0.89 -1.44
C GLY A 162 5.78 -1.97 -0.36
N ILE A 163 4.76 -2.83 -0.40
CA ILE A 163 4.63 -3.96 0.54
C ILE A 163 5.66 -5.05 0.28
N ARG A 164 5.78 -6.01 1.21
CA ARG A 164 6.70 -7.15 1.13
C ARG A 164 5.96 -8.45 1.41
N LEU A 165 5.73 -9.24 0.37
CA LEU A 165 4.91 -10.45 0.43
C LEU A 165 5.72 -11.75 0.25
N ALA A 166 7.05 -11.70 0.23
CA ALA A 166 7.90 -12.87 -0.03
C ALA A 166 7.56 -14.09 0.85
N GLU A 167 7.27 -13.86 2.14
CA GLU A 167 6.95 -14.91 3.11
C GLU A 167 5.44 -15.24 3.18
N VAL A 168 4.61 -14.56 2.37
CA VAL A 168 3.16 -14.72 2.37
C VAL A 168 2.75 -15.60 1.20
N SER A 169 1.99 -16.66 1.47
CA SER A 169 1.39 -17.49 0.42
C SER A 169 0.13 -16.82 -0.13
N GLU A 170 -0.26 -17.18 -1.34
CA GLU A 170 -1.58 -16.81 -1.86
C GLU A 170 -2.70 -17.28 -0.92
N GLY A 171 -3.66 -16.43 -0.64
CA GLY A 171 -4.77 -16.77 0.26
C GLY A 171 -5.46 -15.57 0.90
N ILE A 172 -6.28 -15.87 1.89
CA ILE A 172 -7.09 -14.89 2.62
C ILE A 172 -6.41 -14.57 3.95
N TYR A 173 -6.34 -13.28 4.27
CA TYR A 173 -5.74 -12.76 5.51
C TYR A 173 -6.57 -11.60 6.05
N PHE A 174 -6.39 -11.30 7.33
CA PHE A 174 -6.87 -10.04 7.87
C PHE A 174 -5.74 -8.99 7.72
N LEU A 175 -6.01 -7.95 6.94
CA LEU A 175 -5.10 -6.82 6.70
C LEU A 175 -5.31 -5.74 7.75
N ASN A 176 -4.21 -5.18 8.26
CA ASN A 176 -4.18 -3.87 8.88
C ASN A 176 -3.04 -3.06 8.23
N ALA A 177 -3.41 -2.03 7.48
CA ALA A 177 -2.52 -1.09 6.83
C ALA A 177 -2.94 0.36 7.13
N ALA A 178 -3.47 0.61 8.34
CA ALA A 178 -3.90 1.94 8.73
C ALA A 178 -2.74 2.96 8.64
N PRO A 179 -2.93 4.08 7.91
CA PRO A 179 -1.93 5.13 7.80
C PRO A 179 -1.79 5.90 9.10
N LEU A 180 -0.73 6.70 9.22
CA LEU A 180 -0.66 7.73 10.25
C LEU A 180 -1.76 8.77 9.97
N ASN A 181 -2.34 9.32 11.03
CA ASN A 181 -3.35 10.38 10.92
C ASN A 181 -2.66 11.73 10.66
N LEU A 182 -2.32 11.98 9.40
CA LEU A 182 -1.62 13.17 8.93
C LEU A 182 -2.62 14.11 8.27
N ALA A 183 -3.05 15.15 8.98
CA ALA A 183 -4.05 16.09 8.49
C ALA A 183 -3.62 16.77 7.19
N GLY A 184 -4.45 16.65 6.15
CA GLY A 184 -4.25 17.27 4.84
C GLY A 184 -3.15 16.64 3.98
N ALA A 185 -2.58 15.48 4.38
CA ALA A 185 -1.50 14.85 3.62
C ALA A 185 -2.03 14.02 2.43
N ASP A 186 -1.22 14.00 1.37
CA ASP A 186 -1.45 13.30 0.11
C ASP A 186 -1.15 11.80 0.18
N GLY A 187 -0.57 11.35 1.27
CA GLY A 187 -0.25 9.96 1.56
C GLY A 187 0.29 9.79 2.96
N SER A 188 0.62 8.58 3.34
CA SER A 188 1.17 8.30 4.66
C SER A 188 1.90 6.97 4.71
N PRO A 189 3.08 6.90 5.37
CA PRO A 189 3.67 5.62 5.69
C PRO A 189 2.76 4.83 6.64
N CYS A 190 2.81 3.51 6.54
CA CYS A 190 2.08 2.61 7.41
C CYS A 190 2.93 1.39 7.81
N ARG A 191 2.63 0.78 8.96
CA ARG A 191 3.11 -0.55 9.33
C ARG A 191 2.07 -1.57 8.89
N ALA A 192 2.15 -1.98 7.62
CA ALA A 192 1.21 -2.95 7.07
C ALA A 192 1.52 -4.37 7.60
N ILE A 193 0.49 -5.04 8.10
CA ILE A 193 0.56 -6.41 8.59
C ILE A 193 -0.58 -7.27 8.05
N LEU A 194 -0.29 -8.56 7.85
CA LEU A 194 -1.31 -9.58 7.59
C LEU A 194 -1.40 -10.53 8.77
N ILE A 195 -2.61 -10.89 9.14
CA ILE A 195 -2.89 -11.84 10.22
C ILE A 195 -3.56 -13.07 9.61
N ASP A 196 -2.94 -14.24 9.81
CA ASP A 196 -3.52 -15.55 9.52
C ASP A 196 -4.12 -16.10 10.81
N ALA A 197 -5.46 -16.15 10.85
CA ALA A 197 -6.18 -16.61 12.03
C ALA A 197 -6.17 -18.14 12.17
N ASP A 198 -5.96 -18.87 11.07
CA ASP A 198 -6.06 -20.33 10.99
C ASP A 198 -4.72 -21.03 11.27
N ARG A 199 -3.67 -20.27 11.50
CA ARG A 199 -2.31 -20.77 11.84
C ARG A 199 -1.80 -20.31 13.19
#